data_5cac1f05574b2e00f6e4d204ec1ee633
#
_entry.id   5cac1f05574b2e00f6e4d204ec1ee633
#
_cell.length_a   1.000
_cell.length_b   1.000
_cell.length_c   1.000
_cell.angle_alpha   90.00
_cell.angle_beta   90.00
_cell.angle_gamma   90.00
#
_symmetry.space_group_name_H-M   'P 1'
#
loop_
_entity.id
_entity.type
_entity.pdbx_description
1 polymer ?
#
loop_
_entity_poly.entity_id
_entity_poly.type
_entity_poly.pdbx_seq_one_letter_code
_entity_poly.pdbx_strand_id
1 'polypeptide(L)'
;NAEQSQRALKKYRIFFAKLLTFNDVEGYCQPCLSPIWDTSLGGHALMEAGLDIGEKTLQAATDWLAERQILDVKGDWAVNHPDLQPGGWAFQYNNDYYPDVDDTAVVAMLLHRADPERYKEQIRRAEIWVIGMQSKNGGWGAFDIDNEYYLLQHIPFADHGALLDPPTADVSARCVSFLAQIGHGMEHQSVRRGIEYLKREQEPDGSWFGRWGNNYVYGTWSVLCALNAVGEDMNAPYIRKAVEWLRARQGADGGWGEDCAS
;
A
#
# COMPACT_ATOMS: atom_id res chain seq x y z
N ASN A 1 -33.75 9.81 -19.42
CA ASN A 1 -35.14 10.14 -19.27
C ASN A 1 -35.52 10.20 -17.76
N ALA A 2 -36.70 10.76 -17.42
CA ALA A 2 -37.11 10.97 -16.01
C ALA A 2 -37.12 9.67 -15.19
N GLU A 3 -37.52 8.55 -15.78
CA GLU A 3 -37.58 7.26 -15.13
C GLU A 3 -36.19 6.70 -14.81
N GLN A 4 -35.22 6.86 -15.72
CA GLN A 4 -33.82 6.47 -15.46
C GLN A 4 -33.21 7.32 -14.35
N SER A 5 -33.52 8.61 -14.31
CA SER A 5 -33.06 9.51 -13.25
C SER A 5 -33.66 9.13 -11.89
N GLN A 6 -34.94 8.81 -11.83
CA GLN A 6 -35.58 8.35 -10.59
C GLN A 6 -35.02 7.00 -10.11
N ARG A 7 -34.76 6.08 -11.03
CA ARG A 7 -34.14 4.78 -10.70
C ARG A 7 -32.71 4.96 -10.18
N ALA A 8 -31.93 5.86 -10.80
CA ALA A 8 -30.59 6.19 -10.33
C ALA A 8 -30.62 6.84 -8.94
N LEU A 9 -31.53 7.79 -8.71
CA LEU A 9 -31.69 8.46 -7.42
C LEU A 9 -32.10 7.47 -6.29
N LYS A 10 -32.97 6.50 -6.60
CA LYS A 10 -33.36 5.45 -5.66
C LYS A 10 -32.17 4.57 -5.28
N LYS A 11 -31.36 4.15 -6.28
CA LYS A 11 -30.14 3.36 -6.04
C LYS A 11 -29.13 4.14 -5.20
N TYR A 12 -28.91 5.42 -5.54
CA TYR A 12 -28.03 6.30 -4.81
C TYR A 12 -28.44 6.45 -3.33
N ARG A 13 -29.72 6.69 -3.05
CA ARG A 13 -30.21 6.78 -1.66
C ARG A 13 -30.00 5.50 -0.87
N ILE A 14 -30.24 4.34 -1.48
CA ILE A 14 -30.02 3.04 -0.84
C ILE A 14 -28.51 2.83 -0.56
N PHE A 15 -27.66 3.20 -1.50
CA PHE A 15 -26.21 3.12 -1.33
C PHE A 15 -25.75 4.05 -0.19
N PHE A 16 -26.16 5.31 -0.23
CA PHE A 16 -25.79 6.29 0.79
C PHE A 16 -26.24 5.87 2.20
N ALA A 17 -27.45 5.34 2.32
CA ALA A 17 -27.97 4.85 3.60
C ALA A 17 -27.13 3.69 4.19
N LYS A 18 -26.45 2.89 3.34
CA LYS A 18 -25.57 1.82 3.80
C LYS A 18 -24.23 2.32 4.32
N LEU A 19 -23.82 3.53 3.95
CA LEU A 19 -22.58 4.15 4.42
C LEU A 19 -22.79 4.90 5.75
N LEU A 20 -24.04 5.10 6.17
CA LEU A 20 -24.35 5.79 7.41
C LEU A 20 -24.35 4.81 8.59
N THR A 21 -23.51 5.11 9.57
CA THR A 21 -23.44 4.38 10.84
C THR A 21 -24.01 5.27 11.93
N PHE A 22 -24.95 4.75 12.70
CA PHE A 22 -25.60 5.45 13.81
C PHE A 22 -25.46 4.63 15.09
N ASN A 23 -25.19 5.32 16.18
CA ASN A 23 -25.36 4.81 17.54
C ASN A 23 -26.21 5.78 18.35
N ASP A 24 -26.41 5.53 19.64
CA ASP A 24 -27.26 6.34 20.50
C ASP A 24 -26.74 7.77 20.76
N VAL A 25 -25.49 8.06 20.39
CA VAL A 25 -24.79 9.32 20.68
C VAL A 25 -24.46 10.11 19.41
N GLU A 26 -24.10 9.42 18.33
CA GLU A 26 -23.58 10.05 17.11
C GLU A 26 -23.98 9.29 15.84
N GLY A 27 -23.89 9.99 14.71
CA GLY A 27 -24.00 9.42 13.37
C GLY A 27 -22.90 9.92 12.49
N TYR A 28 -22.28 9.03 11.71
CA TYR A 28 -21.22 9.37 10.75
C TYR A 28 -21.36 8.56 9.45
N CYS A 29 -20.70 9.06 8.42
CA CYS A 29 -20.61 8.37 7.14
C CYS A 29 -19.29 7.58 7.09
N GLN A 30 -19.41 6.26 6.82
CA GLN A 30 -18.28 5.37 6.58
C GLN A 30 -18.13 5.12 5.07
N PRO A 31 -17.41 5.97 4.32
CA PRO A 31 -17.39 5.92 2.87
C PRO A 31 -16.65 4.70 2.32
N CYS A 32 -15.70 4.17 3.06
CA CYS A 32 -14.97 2.95 2.71
C CYS A 32 -14.67 2.11 3.96
N LEU A 33 -14.40 0.85 3.73
CA LEU A 33 -13.90 -0.12 4.72
C LEU A 33 -12.61 -0.70 4.20
N SER A 34 -11.66 -0.97 5.09
CA SER A 34 -10.32 -1.46 4.81
C SER A 34 -10.06 -2.88 5.35
N PRO A 35 -10.94 -3.87 5.07
CA PRO A 35 -10.85 -5.17 5.72
C PRO A 35 -9.53 -5.90 5.43
N ILE A 36 -9.00 -5.76 4.23
CA ILE A 36 -7.73 -6.39 3.84
C ILE A 36 -6.57 -5.69 4.55
N TRP A 37 -6.51 -4.37 4.43
CA TRP A 37 -5.48 -3.54 5.05
C TRP A 37 -5.45 -3.70 6.58
N ASP A 38 -6.59 -3.54 7.24
CA ASP A 38 -6.69 -3.60 8.71
C ASP A 38 -6.36 -5.00 9.24
N THR A 39 -6.81 -6.06 8.55
CA THR A 39 -6.50 -7.44 8.95
C THR A 39 -5.00 -7.71 8.81
N SER A 40 -4.38 -7.26 7.72
CA SER A 40 -2.95 -7.49 7.50
C SER A 40 -2.08 -6.69 8.47
N LEU A 41 -2.35 -5.41 8.68
CA LEU A 41 -1.62 -4.59 9.66
C LEU A 41 -1.83 -5.07 11.10
N GLY A 42 -3.07 -5.46 11.44
CA GLY A 42 -3.39 -6.05 12.74
C GLY A 42 -2.59 -7.32 13.00
N GLY A 43 -2.49 -8.20 12.00
CA GLY A 43 -1.66 -9.40 12.06
C GLY A 43 -0.18 -9.09 12.30
N HIS A 44 0.39 -8.15 11.54
CA HIS A 44 1.78 -7.70 11.74
C HIS A 44 2.00 -7.12 13.14
N ALA A 45 1.11 -6.24 13.60
CA ALA A 45 1.22 -5.59 14.91
C ALA A 45 1.17 -6.60 16.04
N LEU A 46 0.30 -7.61 15.96
CA LEU A 46 0.19 -8.66 16.96
C LEU A 46 1.46 -9.54 17.00
N MET A 47 2.03 -9.86 15.84
CA MET A 47 3.31 -10.60 15.77
C MET A 47 4.47 -9.79 16.37
N GLU A 48 4.54 -8.47 16.09
CA GLU A 48 5.58 -7.60 16.66
C GLU A 48 5.43 -7.42 18.17
N ALA A 49 4.21 -7.34 18.67
CA ALA A 49 3.95 -7.21 20.10
C ALA A 49 4.31 -8.47 20.91
N GLY A 50 4.62 -9.58 20.23
CA GLY A 50 4.91 -10.86 20.88
C GLY A 50 3.73 -11.38 21.70
N LEU A 51 2.51 -10.93 21.40
CA LEU A 51 1.31 -11.38 22.08
C LEU A 51 1.01 -12.82 21.70
N ASP A 52 0.75 -13.66 22.68
CA ASP A 52 0.17 -14.98 22.46
C ASP A 52 -1.32 -14.83 22.12
N ILE A 53 -1.58 -14.42 20.87
CA ILE A 53 -2.95 -14.31 20.33
C ILE A 53 -3.55 -15.68 19.98
N GLY A 54 -2.83 -16.74 20.28
CA GLY A 54 -3.15 -18.10 19.88
C GLY A 54 -2.94 -18.30 18.38
N GLU A 55 -2.20 -19.31 18.04
CA GLU A 55 -1.92 -19.74 16.66
C GLU A 55 -3.19 -19.77 15.77
N LYS A 56 -4.34 -20.19 16.35
CA LYS A 56 -5.61 -20.28 15.66
C LYS A 56 -6.18 -18.94 15.19
N THR A 57 -5.99 -17.86 15.96
CA THR A 57 -6.51 -16.53 15.59
C THR A 57 -5.71 -15.94 14.42
N LEU A 58 -4.39 -16.01 14.50
CA LEU A 58 -3.53 -15.55 13.41
C LEU A 58 -3.77 -16.40 12.15
N GLN A 59 -3.88 -17.72 12.30
CA GLN A 59 -4.17 -18.62 11.19
C GLN A 59 -5.53 -18.31 10.55
N ALA A 60 -6.57 -18.06 11.35
CA ALA A 60 -7.88 -17.69 10.80
C ALA A 60 -7.83 -16.39 10.00
N ALA A 61 -7.07 -15.38 10.47
CA ALA A 61 -6.88 -14.12 9.75
C ALA A 61 -6.09 -14.32 8.44
N THR A 62 -5.02 -15.08 8.47
CA THR A 62 -4.20 -15.34 7.27
C THR A 62 -4.91 -16.25 6.27
N ASP A 63 -5.67 -17.25 6.71
CA ASP A 63 -6.52 -18.05 5.81
C ASP A 63 -7.62 -17.19 5.16
N TRP A 64 -8.24 -16.29 5.95
CA TRP A 64 -9.24 -15.35 5.45
C TRP A 64 -8.66 -14.41 4.36
N LEU A 65 -7.43 -13.93 4.55
CA LEU A 65 -6.71 -13.14 3.53
C LEU A 65 -6.38 -13.99 2.30
N ALA A 66 -5.85 -15.20 2.49
CA ALA A 66 -5.45 -16.10 1.39
C ALA A 66 -6.61 -16.44 0.46
N GLU A 67 -7.81 -16.64 1.01
CA GLU A 67 -9.05 -16.91 0.25
C GLU A 67 -9.51 -15.73 -0.62
N ARG A 68 -9.01 -14.52 -0.35
CA ARG A 68 -9.41 -13.28 -1.03
C ARG A 68 -8.41 -12.79 -2.07
N GLN A 69 -7.39 -13.59 -2.36
CA GLN A 69 -6.49 -13.28 -3.46
C GLN A 69 -7.23 -13.28 -4.79
N ILE A 70 -7.09 -12.22 -5.57
CA ILE A 70 -7.71 -12.07 -6.88
C ILE A 70 -6.86 -12.85 -7.90
N LEU A 71 -7.44 -13.87 -8.53
CA LEU A 71 -6.72 -14.81 -9.38
C LEU A 71 -7.22 -14.87 -10.83
N ASP A 72 -8.42 -14.35 -11.11
CA ASP A 72 -9.14 -14.55 -12.37
C ASP A 72 -9.76 -13.28 -12.96
N VAL A 73 -9.69 -12.16 -12.24
CA VAL A 73 -10.25 -10.87 -12.69
C VAL A 73 -9.14 -9.96 -13.16
N LYS A 74 -9.32 -9.35 -14.33
CA LYS A 74 -8.46 -8.28 -14.87
C LYS A 74 -9.25 -6.97 -14.92
N GLY A 75 -8.71 -5.93 -14.29
CA GLY A 75 -9.22 -4.57 -14.31
C GLY A 75 -8.35 -3.66 -15.19
N ASP A 76 -8.48 -2.35 -14.96
CA ASP A 76 -7.78 -1.31 -15.73
C ASP A 76 -6.24 -1.41 -15.60
N TRP A 77 -5.75 -1.90 -14.48
CA TRP A 77 -4.32 -2.16 -14.25
C TRP A 77 -3.66 -3.02 -15.35
N ALA A 78 -4.43 -3.90 -16.00
CA ALA A 78 -3.93 -4.78 -17.05
C ALA A 78 -3.79 -4.08 -18.42
N VAL A 79 -4.24 -2.84 -18.58
CA VAL A 79 -4.19 -2.11 -19.87
C VAL A 79 -2.73 -1.96 -20.34
N ASN A 80 -1.81 -1.61 -19.45
CA ASN A 80 -0.40 -1.45 -19.78
C ASN A 80 0.41 -2.75 -19.68
N HIS A 81 -0.17 -3.82 -19.12
CA HIS A 81 0.45 -5.13 -19.02
C HIS A 81 -0.55 -6.28 -19.20
N PRO A 82 -1.13 -6.47 -20.40
CA PRO A 82 -2.26 -7.36 -20.65
C PRO A 82 -1.96 -8.85 -20.40
N ASP A 83 -0.69 -9.25 -20.49
CA ASP A 83 -0.28 -10.65 -20.28
C ASP A 83 -0.03 -10.98 -18.80
N LEU A 84 0.06 -9.98 -17.93
CA LEU A 84 0.23 -10.18 -16.49
C LEU A 84 -1.00 -10.87 -15.91
N GLN A 85 -0.78 -11.94 -15.17
CA GLN A 85 -1.85 -12.64 -14.47
C GLN A 85 -2.15 -11.97 -13.14
N PRO A 86 -3.44 -11.90 -12.72
CA PRO A 86 -3.81 -11.37 -11.42
C PRO A 86 -3.17 -12.18 -10.28
N GLY A 87 -2.93 -11.53 -9.15
CA GLY A 87 -2.27 -12.14 -7.99
C GLY A 87 -2.28 -11.24 -6.75
N GLY A 88 -3.00 -10.12 -6.83
CA GLY A 88 -3.07 -9.13 -5.75
C GLY A 88 -4.32 -9.25 -4.87
N TRP A 89 -4.46 -8.30 -3.95
CA TRP A 89 -5.64 -8.10 -3.10
C TRP A 89 -6.20 -6.70 -3.27
N ALA A 90 -7.51 -6.57 -3.19
CA ALA A 90 -8.17 -5.29 -3.17
C ALA A 90 -8.28 -4.76 -1.73
N PHE A 91 -8.21 -3.45 -1.55
CA PHE A 91 -8.35 -2.76 -0.27
C PHE A 91 -9.72 -3.03 0.40
N GLN A 92 -10.79 -3.03 -0.39
CA GLN A 92 -12.17 -3.15 0.06
C GLN A 92 -12.82 -4.49 -0.28
N TYR A 93 -13.96 -4.77 0.35
CA TYR A 93 -14.83 -5.87 -0.05
C TYR A 93 -15.37 -5.69 -1.47
N ASN A 94 -15.47 -6.78 -2.23
CA ASN A 94 -16.08 -6.84 -3.56
C ASN A 94 -15.52 -5.80 -4.55
N ASN A 95 -14.22 -5.61 -4.56
CA ASN A 95 -13.52 -4.66 -5.41
C ASN A 95 -12.45 -5.33 -6.29
N ASP A 96 -12.75 -6.51 -6.80
CA ASP A 96 -11.78 -7.40 -7.47
C ASP A 96 -11.18 -6.84 -8.77
N TYR A 97 -11.81 -5.81 -9.36
CA TYR A 97 -11.27 -5.11 -10.54
C TYR A 97 -10.13 -4.14 -10.21
N TYR A 98 -9.96 -3.80 -8.93
CA TYR A 98 -8.97 -2.83 -8.46
C TYR A 98 -8.11 -3.43 -7.33
N PRO A 99 -7.29 -4.46 -7.64
CA PRO A 99 -6.28 -4.91 -6.69
C PRO A 99 -5.31 -3.76 -6.40
N ASP A 100 -4.91 -3.66 -5.16
CA ASP A 100 -4.01 -2.64 -4.64
C ASP A 100 -2.61 -3.22 -4.45
N VAL A 101 -1.60 -2.54 -4.99
CA VAL A 101 -0.19 -2.99 -4.92
C VAL A 101 0.32 -2.92 -3.49
N ASP A 102 -0.09 -1.90 -2.73
CA ASP A 102 0.31 -1.70 -1.34
C ASP A 102 -0.28 -2.79 -0.42
N ASP A 103 -1.60 -3.01 -0.52
CA ASP A 103 -2.26 -4.11 0.18
C ASP A 103 -1.62 -5.46 -0.15
N THR A 104 -1.36 -5.69 -1.43
CA THR A 104 -0.75 -6.94 -1.90
C THR A 104 0.61 -7.18 -1.25
N ALA A 105 1.46 -6.16 -1.19
CA ALA A 105 2.77 -6.29 -0.55
C ALA A 105 2.64 -6.59 0.95
N VAL A 106 1.76 -5.86 1.66
CA VAL A 106 1.58 -6.03 3.12
C VAL A 106 0.95 -7.38 3.46
N VAL A 107 -0.07 -7.82 2.71
CA VAL A 107 -0.68 -9.15 2.89
C VAL A 107 0.33 -10.26 2.64
N ALA A 108 1.06 -10.19 1.52
CA ALA A 108 2.05 -11.21 1.17
C ALA A 108 3.18 -11.30 2.21
N MET A 109 3.61 -10.16 2.77
CA MET A 109 4.56 -10.14 3.90
C MET A 109 3.99 -10.84 5.14
N LEU A 110 2.72 -10.60 5.48
CA LEU A 110 2.09 -11.27 6.61
C LEU A 110 1.99 -12.79 6.40
N LEU A 111 1.52 -13.22 5.23
CA LEU A 111 1.42 -14.64 4.88
C LEU A 111 2.79 -15.33 4.96
N HIS A 112 3.85 -14.67 4.44
CA HIS A 112 5.21 -15.19 4.51
C HIS A 112 5.74 -15.30 5.96
N ARG A 113 5.40 -14.35 6.82
CA ARG A 113 5.80 -14.38 8.25
C ARG A 113 5.05 -15.45 9.04
N ALA A 114 3.79 -15.67 8.72
CA ALA A 114 2.94 -16.60 9.43
C ALA A 114 3.25 -18.06 9.09
N ASP A 115 3.29 -18.41 7.83
CA ASP A 115 3.64 -19.76 7.35
C ASP A 115 3.99 -19.72 5.85
N PRO A 116 5.27 -19.56 5.48
CA PRO A 116 5.71 -19.43 4.09
C PRO A 116 5.43 -20.68 3.25
N GLU A 117 5.43 -21.87 3.84
CA GLU A 117 5.18 -23.11 3.11
C GLU A 117 3.66 -23.30 2.86
N ARG A 118 2.82 -23.00 3.83
CA ARG A 118 1.36 -23.07 3.70
C ARG A 118 0.84 -22.11 2.61
N TYR A 119 1.36 -20.88 2.56
CA TYR A 119 0.91 -19.84 1.65
C TYR A 119 1.84 -19.62 0.44
N LYS A 120 2.66 -20.60 0.13
CA LYS A 120 3.68 -20.51 -0.93
C LYS A 120 3.13 -20.06 -2.28
N GLU A 121 1.99 -20.58 -2.69
CA GLU A 121 1.40 -20.24 -3.99
C GLU A 121 0.82 -18.81 -3.99
N GLN A 122 0.20 -18.39 -2.89
CA GLN A 122 -0.30 -17.02 -2.74
C GLN A 122 0.85 -16.00 -2.80
N ILE A 123 1.93 -16.27 -2.06
CA ILE A 123 3.13 -15.43 -2.04
C ILE A 123 3.77 -15.37 -3.44
N ARG A 124 3.93 -16.50 -4.12
CA ARG A 124 4.48 -16.55 -5.48
C ARG A 124 3.63 -15.77 -6.48
N ARG A 125 2.31 -15.83 -6.37
CA ARG A 125 1.42 -15.06 -7.25
C ARG A 125 1.49 -13.57 -6.98
N ALA A 126 1.53 -13.18 -5.71
CA ALA A 126 1.75 -11.80 -5.31
C ALA A 126 3.10 -11.26 -5.81
N GLU A 127 4.17 -12.04 -5.68
CA GLU A 127 5.50 -11.70 -6.19
C GLU A 127 5.49 -11.39 -7.69
N ILE A 128 4.93 -12.30 -8.50
CA ILE A 128 4.85 -12.13 -9.96
C ILE A 128 4.03 -10.88 -10.29
N TRP A 129 2.92 -10.68 -9.62
CA TRP A 129 2.05 -9.55 -9.88
C TRP A 129 2.70 -8.22 -9.47
N VAL A 130 3.27 -8.13 -8.26
CA VAL A 130 4.00 -6.93 -7.80
C VAL A 130 5.18 -6.59 -8.72
N ILE A 131 5.99 -7.57 -9.12
CA ILE A 131 7.07 -7.36 -10.08
C ILE A 131 6.53 -6.82 -11.40
N GLY A 132 5.42 -7.41 -11.89
CA GLY A 132 4.79 -7.00 -13.13
C GLY A 132 4.16 -5.61 -13.08
N MET A 133 3.78 -5.12 -11.89
CA MET A 133 3.22 -3.78 -11.67
C MET A 133 4.29 -2.68 -11.55
N GLN A 134 5.57 -3.00 -11.64
CA GLN A 134 6.64 -2.02 -11.57
C GLN A 134 6.65 -1.09 -12.80
N SER A 135 6.55 0.21 -12.59
CA SER A 135 6.64 1.22 -13.63
C SER A 135 8.05 1.34 -14.23
N LYS A 136 8.16 1.95 -15.42
CA LYS A 136 9.43 2.13 -16.14
C LYS A 136 10.45 2.97 -15.37
N ASN A 137 9.99 3.91 -14.55
CA ASN A 137 10.85 4.70 -13.68
C ASN A 137 11.45 3.91 -12.50
N GLY A 138 10.97 2.68 -12.24
CA GLY A 138 11.44 1.79 -11.18
C GLY A 138 10.58 1.81 -9.91
N GLY A 139 9.64 2.72 -9.77
CA GLY A 139 8.70 2.77 -8.66
C GLY A 139 7.41 2.00 -8.92
N TRP A 140 6.49 2.03 -7.94
CA TRP A 140 5.16 1.46 -8.02
C TRP A 140 4.10 2.48 -7.62
N GLY A 141 3.02 2.57 -8.41
CA GLY A 141 1.76 3.16 -8.01
C GLY A 141 0.90 2.15 -7.24
N ALA A 142 -0.22 2.59 -6.68
CA ALA A 142 -1.12 1.70 -5.95
C ALA A 142 -1.96 0.81 -6.88
N PHE A 143 -2.34 1.31 -8.07
CA PHE A 143 -3.29 0.62 -8.96
C PHE A 143 -2.80 0.46 -10.40
N ASP A 144 -1.94 1.36 -10.90
CA ASP A 144 -1.60 1.45 -12.31
C ASP A 144 -0.09 1.40 -12.59
N ILE A 145 0.25 0.98 -13.80
CA ILE A 145 1.62 1.01 -14.33
C ILE A 145 1.78 2.23 -15.23
N ASP A 146 2.88 2.98 -15.06
CA ASP A 146 3.24 4.11 -15.94
C ASP A 146 2.15 5.21 -16.04
N ASN A 147 1.39 5.42 -14.98
CA ASN A 147 0.32 6.42 -14.97
C ASN A 147 0.84 7.80 -14.49
N GLU A 148 1.76 8.39 -15.27
CA GLU A 148 2.58 9.55 -14.90
C GLU A 148 2.31 10.79 -15.78
N TYR A 149 1.08 11.09 -16.12
CA TYR A 149 0.76 12.30 -16.91
C TYR A 149 0.78 13.55 -16.01
N TYR A 150 1.96 14.01 -15.62
CA TYR A 150 2.17 15.08 -14.64
C TYR A 150 1.34 16.35 -14.84
N LEU A 151 1.04 16.72 -16.09
CA LEU A 151 0.19 17.89 -16.38
C LEU A 151 -1.20 17.76 -15.74
N LEU A 152 -1.75 16.53 -15.68
CA LEU A 152 -3.08 16.27 -15.11
C LEU A 152 -3.08 16.30 -13.57
N GLN A 153 -1.92 16.16 -12.94
CA GLN A 153 -1.79 16.24 -11.48
C GLN A 153 -2.00 17.65 -10.91
N HIS A 154 -1.90 18.67 -11.77
CA HIS A 154 -2.17 20.05 -11.39
C HIS A 154 -3.67 20.41 -11.35
N ILE A 155 -4.55 19.45 -11.55
CA ILE A 155 -6.00 19.67 -11.47
C ILE A 155 -6.41 19.73 -9.99
N PRO A 156 -6.98 20.87 -9.52
CA PRO A 156 -7.08 21.16 -8.09
C PRO A 156 -8.16 20.38 -7.32
N PHE A 157 -8.95 19.55 -7.99
CA PHE A 157 -10.00 18.72 -7.37
C PHE A 157 -9.70 17.22 -7.42
N ALA A 158 -8.45 16.85 -7.67
CA ALA A 158 -8.02 15.47 -7.62
C ALA A 158 -7.88 14.97 -6.17
N ASP A 159 -8.33 13.74 -5.91
CA ASP A 159 -8.15 13.11 -4.61
C ASP A 159 -6.67 12.91 -4.30
N HIS A 160 -6.28 13.08 -3.04
CA HIS A 160 -4.89 13.04 -2.58
C HIS A 160 -3.92 13.89 -3.44
N GLY A 161 -4.41 14.99 -4.01
CA GLY A 161 -3.61 15.90 -4.81
C GLY A 161 -3.16 15.37 -6.17
N ALA A 162 -3.68 14.25 -6.63
CA ALA A 162 -3.38 13.71 -7.95
C ALA A 162 -4.61 13.05 -8.60
N LEU A 163 -4.83 13.36 -9.87
CA LEU A 163 -5.90 12.74 -10.68
C LEU A 163 -5.50 11.33 -11.11
N LEU A 164 -4.22 11.07 -11.20
CA LEU A 164 -3.64 9.82 -11.67
C LEU A 164 -2.97 9.07 -10.52
N ASP A 165 -2.50 7.86 -10.78
CA ASP A 165 -1.81 7.00 -9.83
C ASP A 165 -0.31 6.85 -10.17
N PRO A 166 0.51 7.91 -9.99
CA PRO A 166 1.94 7.83 -10.22
C PRO A 166 2.60 6.94 -9.16
N PRO A 167 3.77 6.36 -9.47
CA PRO A 167 4.61 5.76 -8.46
C PRO A 167 4.92 6.71 -7.31
N THR A 168 4.89 6.19 -6.09
CA THR A 168 5.18 6.96 -4.87
C THR A 168 6.17 6.22 -3.98
N ALA A 169 6.87 6.97 -3.12
CA ALA A 169 7.94 6.40 -2.30
C ALA A 169 7.41 5.40 -1.27
N ASP A 170 6.25 5.64 -0.69
CA ASP A 170 5.61 4.77 0.30
C ASP A 170 5.22 3.39 -0.28
N VAL A 171 4.48 3.36 -1.41
CA VAL A 171 4.11 2.12 -2.08
C VAL A 171 5.34 1.38 -2.60
N SER A 172 6.26 2.10 -3.25
CA SER A 172 7.51 1.51 -3.77
C SER A 172 8.36 0.90 -2.67
N ALA A 173 8.44 1.54 -1.51
CA ALA A 173 9.17 1.03 -0.36
C ALA A 173 8.55 -0.28 0.17
N ARG A 174 7.22 -0.39 0.23
CA ARG A 174 6.57 -1.63 0.66
C ARG A 174 6.79 -2.77 -0.33
N CYS A 175 6.73 -2.50 -1.63
CA CYS A 175 7.06 -3.50 -2.64
C CYS A 175 8.50 -4.01 -2.50
N VAL A 176 9.45 -3.09 -2.29
CA VAL A 176 10.85 -3.46 -2.04
C VAL A 176 10.99 -4.26 -0.75
N SER A 177 10.31 -3.86 0.34
CA SER A 177 10.32 -4.60 1.61
C SER A 177 9.77 -6.01 1.45
N PHE A 178 8.67 -6.18 0.71
CA PHE A 178 8.10 -7.49 0.42
C PHE A 178 9.08 -8.37 -0.36
N LEU A 179 9.64 -7.85 -1.46
CA LEU A 179 10.60 -8.60 -2.28
C LEU A 179 11.84 -8.99 -1.47
N ALA A 180 12.36 -8.07 -0.64
CA ALA A 180 13.48 -8.36 0.25
C ALA A 180 13.15 -9.47 1.28
N GLN A 181 11.96 -9.42 1.88
CA GLN A 181 11.54 -10.41 2.87
C GLN A 181 11.43 -11.82 2.29
N ILE A 182 11.06 -11.97 1.02
CA ILE A 182 11.01 -13.28 0.35
C ILE A 182 12.36 -13.70 -0.27
N GLY A 183 13.44 -12.95 -0.01
CA GLY A 183 14.82 -13.32 -0.33
C GLY A 183 15.43 -12.66 -1.55
N HIS A 184 14.79 -11.65 -2.16
CA HIS A 184 15.37 -10.89 -3.26
C HIS A 184 16.22 -9.73 -2.75
N GLY A 185 17.51 -9.74 -3.07
CA GLY A 185 18.44 -8.65 -2.77
C GLY A 185 18.69 -7.72 -3.95
N MET A 186 19.77 -6.94 -3.87
CA MET A 186 20.19 -5.97 -4.89
C MET A 186 20.58 -6.60 -6.24
N GLU A 187 20.82 -7.91 -6.30
CA GLU A 187 21.02 -8.67 -7.52
C GLU A 187 19.73 -8.79 -8.35
N HIS A 188 18.57 -8.73 -7.70
CA HIS A 188 17.28 -8.78 -8.37
C HIS A 188 16.97 -7.44 -9.05
N GLN A 189 16.62 -7.48 -10.35
CA GLN A 189 16.44 -6.27 -11.16
C GLN A 189 15.37 -5.32 -10.59
N SER A 190 14.22 -5.84 -10.18
CA SER A 190 13.12 -5.01 -9.67
C SER A 190 13.49 -4.35 -8.34
N VAL A 191 14.17 -5.06 -7.44
CA VAL A 191 14.67 -4.49 -6.18
C VAL A 191 15.65 -3.35 -6.45
N ARG A 192 16.67 -3.60 -7.29
CA ARG A 192 17.66 -2.58 -7.63
C ARG A 192 17.01 -1.32 -8.24
N ARG A 193 16.09 -1.49 -9.21
CA ARG A 193 15.38 -0.36 -9.81
C ARG A 193 14.51 0.39 -8.80
N GLY A 194 13.88 -0.35 -7.88
CA GLY A 194 13.09 0.24 -6.78
C GLY A 194 13.96 1.08 -5.85
N ILE A 195 15.12 0.57 -5.46
CA ILE A 195 16.09 1.33 -4.63
C ILE A 195 16.63 2.56 -5.38
N GLU A 196 16.94 2.44 -6.68
CA GLU A 196 17.35 3.58 -7.50
C GLU A 196 16.23 4.64 -7.61
N TYR A 197 14.98 4.20 -7.74
CA TYR A 197 13.80 5.08 -7.68
C TYR A 197 13.75 5.81 -6.33
N LEU A 198 13.75 5.10 -5.22
CA LEU A 198 13.68 5.69 -3.88
C LEU A 198 14.82 6.69 -3.62
N LYS A 199 16.03 6.41 -4.09
CA LYS A 199 17.17 7.34 -3.97
C LYS A 199 16.95 8.65 -4.74
N ARG A 200 16.26 8.59 -5.90
CA ARG A 200 15.94 9.81 -6.68
C ARG A 200 14.82 10.65 -6.08
N GLU A 201 13.86 9.98 -5.43
CA GLU A 201 12.69 10.65 -4.84
C GLU A 201 12.98 11.26 -3.46
N GLN A 202 14.21 11.16 -2.95
CA GLN A 202 14.56 11.80 -1.68
C GLN A 202 14.53 13.30 -1.82
N GLU A 203 13.80 13.95 -0.93
CA GLU A 203 13.71 15.41 -0.87
C GLU A 203 15.03 16.06 -0.45
N PRO A 204 15.26 17.34 -0.82
CA PRO A 204 16.47 18.04 -0.45
C PRO A 204 16.73 18.12 1.07
N ASP A 205 15.72 18.01 1.92
CA ASP A 205 15.87 17.98 3.37
C ASP A 205 16.17 16.59 3.95
N GLY A 206 16.04 15.56 3.13
CA GLY A 206 16.33 14.16 3.48
C GLY A 206 15.11 13.28 3.70
N SER A 207 13.92 13.85 3.67
CA SER A 207 12.65 13.12 3.78
C SER A 207 12.23 12.44 2.46
N TRP A 208 11.13 11.69 2.52
CA TRP A 208 10.39 11.22 1.35
C TRP A 208 8.90 11.51 1.52
N PHE A 209 8.29 11.98 0.45
CA PHE A 209 6.85 12.15 0.39
C PHE A 209 6.14 10.80 0.34
N GLY A 210 5.12 10.62 1.18
CA GLY A 210 4.21 9.49 1.15
C GLY A 210 2.80 9.96 0.83
N ARG A 211 2.21 9.42 -0.23
CA ARG A 211 0.91 9.82 -0.71
C ARG A 211 -0.24 9.31 0.14
N TRP A 212 -0.12 8.07 0.64
CA TRP A 212 -1.22 7.34 1.29
C TRP A 212 -1.27 7.52 2.81
N GLY A 213 -0.40 8.35 3.33
CA GLY A 213 -0.40 8.76 4.73
C GLY A 213 -0.11 10.25 4.86
N ASN A 214 -0.03 10.77 6.04
CA ASN A 214 0.36 12.13 6.36
C ASN A 214 1.88 12.20 6.52
N ASN A 215 2.43 12.80 5.65
CA ASN A 215 2.99 12.71 4.31
C ASN A 215 4.45 12.28 4.43
N TYR A 216 5.32 13.15 5.02
CA TYR A 216 6.78 12.97 5.02
C TYR A 216 7.27 12.03 6.14
N VAL A 217 6.66 12.05 7.32
CA VAL A 217 6.99 11.06 8.38
C VAL A 217 6.64 9.66 7.88
N TYR A 218 5.46 9.51 7.26
CA TYR A 218 4.97 8.26 6.72
C TYR A 218 5.84 7.73 5.56
N GLY A 219 6.15 8.57 4.57
CA GLY A 219 7.00 8.21 3.45
C GLY A 219 8.43 7.88 3.89
N THR A 220 9.00 8.70 4.75
CA THR A 220 10.37 8.50 5.24
C THR A 220 10.51 7.22 6.05
N TRP A 221 9.55 6.92 6.94
CA TRP A 221 9.51 5.67 7.67
C TRP A 221 9.47 4.47 6.73
N SER A 222 8.56 4.48 5.75
CA SER A 222 8.41 3.37 4.79
C SER A 222 9.71 3.10 4.03
N VAL A 223 10.37 4.17 3.56
CA VAL A 223 11.63 4.03 2.81
C VAL A 223 12.77 3.51 3.68
N LEU A 224 12.91 4.01 4.90
CA LEU A 224 13.97 3.54 5.81
C LEU A 224 13.79 2.05 6.15
N CYS A 225 12.55 1.56 6.31
CA CYS A 225 12.27 0.14 6.49
C CYS A 225 12.70 -0.68 5.27
N ALA A 226 12.40 -0.22 4.05
CA ALA A 226 12.79 -0.91 2.82
C ALA A 226 14.31 -0.98 2.63
N LEU A 227 15.00 0.14 2.86
CA LEU A 227 16.47 0.20 2.77
C LEU A 227 17.15 -0.74 3.75
N ASN A 228 16.63 -0.82 4.98
CA ASN A 228 17.11 -1.76 5.98
C ASN A 228 16.84 -3.22 5.57
N ALA A 229 15.66 -3.51 5.02
CA ALA A 229 15.28 -4.86 4.61
C ALA A 229 16.16 -5.42 3.49
N VAL A 230 16.60 -4.59 2.55
CA VAL A 230 17.51 -5.01 1.46
C VAL A 230 18.99 -5.02 1.87
N GLY A 231 19.34 -4.61 3.10
CA GLY A 231 20.70 -4.58 3.61
C GLY A 231 21.53 -3.41 3.09
N GLU A 232 20.93 -2.26 2.76
CA GLU A 232 21.69 -1.04 2.46
C GLU A 232 22.54 -0.63 3.67
N ASP A 233 23.65 0.07 3.43
CA ASP A 233 24.44 0.63 4.52
C ASP A 233 23.68 1.75 5.24
N MET A 234 23.10 1.43 6.39
CA MET A 234 22.33 2.37 7.19
C MET A 234 23.13 3.57 7.73
N ASN A 235 24.46 3.58 7.54
CA ASN A 235 25.32 4.72 7.79
C ASN A 235 25.55 5.60 6.56
N ALA A 236 25.01 5.23 5.40
CA ALA A 236 25.14 6.03 4.18
C ALA A 236 24.62 7.47 4.43
N PRO A 237 25.29 8.49 3.88
CA PRO A 237 24.96 9.91 4.18
C PRO A 237 23.50 10.28 3.93
N TYR A 238 22.88 9.75 2.88
CA TYR A 238 21.49 10.05 2.55
C TYR A 238 20.50 9.41 3.56
N ILE A 239 20.81 8.23 4.09
CA ILE A 239 20.01 7.57 5.13
C ILE A 239 20.18 8.30 6.47
N ARG A 240 21.42 8.67 6.83
CA ARG A 240 21.69 9.45 8.02
C ARG A 240 20.93 10.78 8.03
N LYS A 241 20.86 11.43 6.89
CA LYS A 241 20.09 12.66 6.71
C LYS A 241 18.60 12.47 7.01
N ALA A 242 18.01 11.40 6.54
CA ALA A 242 16.61 11.04 6.80
C ALA A 242 16.36 10.73 8.29
N VAL A 243 17.27 9.99 8.92
CA VAL A 243 17.18 9.69 10.37
C VAL A 243 17.27 10.98 11.20
N GLU A 244 18.16 11.91 10.84
CA GLU A 244 18.27 13.20 11.50
C GLU A 244 17.02 14.07 11.28
N TRP A 245 16.45 14.02 10.06
CA TRP A 245 15.18 14.67 9.73
C TRP A 245 14.03 14.18 10.64
N LEU A 246 13.87 12.86 10.83
CA LEU A 246 12.88 12.28 11.74
C LEU A 246 13.15 12.71 13.20
N ARG A 247 14.39 12.60 13.67
CA ARG A 247 14.76 12.99 15.04
C ARG A 247 14.45 14.44 15.35
N ALA A 248 14.67 15.34 14.39
CA ALA A 248 14.38 16.76 14.54
C ALA A 248 12.89 17.10 14.63
N ARG A 249 12.02 16.16 14.22
CA ARG A 249 10.54 16.31 14.23
C ARG A 249 9.85 15.54 15.35
N GLN A 250 10.62 14.86 16.19
CA GLN A 250 10.05 14.18 17.35
C GLN A 250 9.56 15.22 18.36
N GLY A 251 8.32 15.10 18.79
CA GLY A 251 7.74 15.95 19.83
C GLY A 251 8.37 15.72 21.20
N ALA A 252 8.20 16.68 22.11
CA ALA A 252 8.69 16.59 23.47
C ALA A 252 8.08 15.41 24.27
N ASP A 253 6.93 14.94 23.85
CA ASP A 253 6.24 13.75 24.36
C ASP A 253 6.77 12.42 23.79
N GLY A 254 7.73 12.49 22.85
CA GLY A 254 8.32 11.34 22.17
C GLY A 254 7.56 10.90 20.91
N GLY A 255 6.41 11.49 20.59
CA GLY A 255 5.62 11.18 19.40
C GLY A 255 6.10 11.91 18.14
N TRP A 256 5.54 11.47 17.01
CA TRP A 256 5.64 12.16 15.72
C TRP A 256 4.25 12.47 15.19
N GLY A 257 4.11 13.58 14.52
CA GLY A 257 2.89 13.98 13.83
C GLY A 257 3.17 15.06 12.80
N GLU A 258 2.33 15.12 11.80
CA GLU A 258 2.30 16.15 10.77
C GLU A 258 0.89 16.72 10.68
N ASP A 259 0.77 17.95 10.25
CA ASP A 259 -0.53 18.53 9.90
C ASP A 259 -0.84 18.33 8.39
N CYS A 260 -2.06 18.67 8.00
CA CYS A 260 -2.50 18.52 6.60
C CYS A 260 -1.93 19.60 5.66
N ALA A 261 -1.02 20.43 6.14
CA ALA A 261 -0.33 21.46 5.35
C ALA A 261 1.06 20.99 4.87
N SER A 262 1.52 19.82 5.33
CA SER A 262 2.83 19.25 4.98
C SER A 262 2.83 18.64 3.57
#